data_a4cb97fe5c3972f7d1834b1d7066a528
#
_entry.id   a4cb97fe5c3972f7d1834b1d7066a528
#
_cell.length_a   1.000
_cell.length_b   1.000
_cell.length_c   1.000
_cell.angle_alpha   90.00
_cell.angle_beta   90.00
_cell.angle_gamma   90.00
#
_symmetry.space_group_name_H-M   'P 1'
#
loop_
_entity.id
_entity.type
_entity.pdbx_description
1 polymer ?
#
loop_
_entity_poly.entity_id
_entity_poly.type
_entity_poly.pdbx_seq_one_letter_code
_entity_poly.pdbx_strand_id
1 'polypeptide(L)'
;MKNYKELEKMLISMERKSYSAYKSLKGDYKYDNYILSIDHVQSDPYAPPSKMRIVMPRKVSGIPEELTDTKDKEIAVSDFLTRNFYKEVRKREKGSAGTGGSGRISIDRCGQEILERTSVLIRKDKIEVRFEIGLPAAGRRIMGKVAKNILIEVLPEIVEQSIVYKNIDKTLLKEQITLMLDQQHIRKVLKEKGLVAFVGNDSILPRENGVSDKPMKNGVRFKSPKEYEVTLSLPSGKKVTGMGISKGITLIVGGGYHGKSTLLKALERGVYNHIAGDGREMIISESDAVKIRSEDGRNVERVNISGFINNLPGKKDTLAFSTENASGSTSQAANVSEAIEYGTSLLLIDEDTSATNFMIRDGRMQKLVAKEKEPITPFIDRVKELYDNFGISTILIVGGSGDYFDVADRVIMMDEYIPLNVTEKAKNIANSDKSKREFSSNDSFKGITQRIPLKRSFSLSGKEDRIKAKGKYSIFYGKEMIDISGLEQLVDNSQTNGIAVMMDYFRNKVLDEKLTLSEAADRIYEHISKFGLDSISPYTGHPGNLALPRKQEFCAALNRYRKLKIK
;
A
#
# COMPACT_ATOMS: atom_id res chain seq x y z
N MET A 1 -23.05 28.50 -16.81
CA MET A 1 -22.77 28.05 -15.44
C MET A 1 -23.81 28.71 -14.55
N LYS A 2 -24.56 27.90 -13.79
CA LYS A 2 -25.62 28.38 -12.86
C LYS A 2 -24.98 28.95 -11.58
N ASN A 3 -25.72 29.73 -10.79
CA ASN A 3 -25.25 30.14 -9.46
C ASN A 3 -25.90 29.30 -8.35
N TYR A 4 -25.37 29.38 -7.13
CA TYR A 4 -25.88 28.59 -5.99
C TYR A 4 -27.35 28.92 -5.63
N LYS A 5 -27.82 30.15 -5.88
CA LYS A 5 -29.24 30.54 -5.65
C LYS A 5 -30.18 29.83 -6.62
N GLU A 6 -29.73 29.55 -7.86
CA GLU A 6 -30.49 28.74 -8.82
C GLU A 6 -30.56 27.28 -8.37
N LEU A 7 -29.44 26.72 -7.84
CA LEU A 7 -29.44 25.40 -7.24
C LEU A 7 -30.42 25.32 -6.07
N GLU A 8 -30.43 26.31 -5.19
CA GLU A 8 -31.37 26.40 -4.06
C GLU A 8 -32.83 26.34 -4.53
N LYS A 9 -33.20 27.18 -5.51
CA LYS A 9 -34.56 27.19 -6.10
C LYS A 9 -34.91 25.83 -6.70
N MET A 10 -33.96 25.20 -7.43
CA MET A 10 -34.18 23.87 -8.01
C MET A 10 -34.44 22.82 -6.91
N LEU A 11 -33.62 22.79 -5.85
CA LEU A 11 -33.77 21.83 -4.74
C LEU A 11 -35.13 21.98 -4.04
N ILE A 12 -35.57 23.21 -3.74
CA ILE A 12 -36.87 23.49 -3.13
C ILE A 12 -38.00 23.04 -4.05
N SER A 13 -37.89 23.33 -5.35
CA SER A 13 -38.93 22.94 -6.34
C SER A 13 -39.04 21.44 -6.55
N MET A 14 -38.04 20.67 -6.13
CA MET A 14 -38.01 19.20 -6.24
C MET A 14 -38.66 18.50 -5.04
N GLU A 15 -39.05 19.21 -3.99
CA GLU A 15 -39.64 18.61 -2.79
C GLU A 15 -40.76 17.63 -3.15
N ARG A 16 -40.69 16.41 -2.62
CA ARG A 16 -41.61 15.28 -2.85
C ARG A 16 -41.74 14.77 -4.30
N LYS A 17 -40.99 15.31 -5.27
CA LYS A 17 -40.92 14.73 -6.62
C LYS A 17 -40.26 13.35 -6.61
N SER A 18 -40.37 12.63 -7.74
CA SER A 18 -39.63 11.36 -7.93
C SER A 18 -38.15 11.58 -7.85
N TYR A 19 -37.41 10.61 -7.28
CA TYR A 19 -35.94 10.65 -7.11
C TYR A 19 -35.18 10.95 -8.40
N SER A 20 -35.71 10.46 -9.54
CA SER A 20 -35.12 10.69 -10.86
C SER A 20 -34.99 12.18 -11.25
N ALA A 21 -35.77 13.07 -10.62
CA ALA A 21 -35.69 14.50 -10.88
C ALA A 21 -34.32 15.10 -10.45
N TYR A 22 -33.62 14.48 -9.49
CA TYR A 22 -32.25 14.89 -9.13
C TYR A 22 -31.27 14.86 -10.29
N LYS A 23 -31.50 14.08 -11.35
CA LYS A 23 -30.64 14.03 -12.54
C LYS A 23 -30.44 15.40 -13.19
N SER A 24 -31.41 16.32 -13.07
CA SER A 24 -31.31 17.68 -13.59
C SER A 24 -30.36 18.58 -12.80
N LEU A 25 -29.87 18.13 -11.64
CA LEU A 25 -28.86 18.84 -10.87
C LEU A 25 -27.44 18.69 -11.46
N LYS A 26 -27.21 17.76 -12.38
CA LYS A 26 -25.89 17.61 -13.00
C LYS A 26 -25.43 18.91 -13.65
N GLY A 27 -24.20 19.36 -13.33
CA GLY A 27 -23.60 20.58 -13.86
C GLY A 27 -22.83 21.38 -12.82
N ASP A 28 -22.42 22.58 -13.20
CA ASP A 28 -21.55 23.47 -12.41
C ASP A 28 -22.36 24.63 -11.83
N TYR A 29 -22.12 24.88 -10.54
CA TYR A 29 -22.78 25.93 -9.75
C TYR A 29 -21.73 26.84 -9.12
N LYS A 30 -21.78 28.13 -9.44
CA LYS A 30 -20.90 29.14 -8.87
C LYS A 30 -21.36 29.55 -7.48
N TYR A 31 -20.49 29.33 -6.50
CA TYR A 31 -20.54 29.91 -5.16
C TYR A 31 -19.59 31.11 -5.08
N ASP A 32 -19.61 31.83 -3.98
CA ASP A 32 -18.79 33.06 -3.83
C ASP A 32 -17.28 32.77 -3.98
N ASN A 33 -16.81 31.69 -3.37
CA ASN A 33 -15.39 31.35 -3.28
C ASN A 33 -14.96 30.12 -4.10
N TYR A 34 -15.90 29.37 -4.68
CA TYR A 34 -15.60 28.13 -5.41
C TYR A 34 -16.71 27.77 -6.41
N ILE A 35 -16.45 26.76 -7.20
CA ILE A 35 -17.45 26.12 -8.07
C ILE A 35 -17.77 24.75 -7.48
N LEU A 36 -19.04 24.44 -7.27
CA LEU A 36 -19.52 23.09 -7.02
C LEU A 36 -19.86 22.42 -8.35
N SER A 37 -19.14 21.35 -8.71
CA SER A 37 -19.45 20.50 -9.86
C SER A 37 -20.17 19.26 -9.39
N ILE A 38 -21.38 19.01 -9.89
CA ILE A 38 -22.14 17.77 -9.70
C ILE A 38 -21.90 16.92 -10.95
N ASP A 39 -20.90 16.01 -10.87
CA ASP A 39 -20.44 15.23 -12.02
C ASP A 39 -21.32 14.03 -12.32
N HIS A 40 -21.83 13.40 -11.27
CA HIS A 40 -22.71 12.24 -11.38
C HIS A 40 -23.80 12.30 -10.30
N VAL A 41 -25.03 12.05 -10.71
CA VAL A 41 -26.19 11.94 -9.81
C VAL A 41 -26.59 10.48 -9.71
N GLN A 42 -26.68 9.96 -8.49
CA GLN A 42 -27.13 8.59 -8.24
C GLN A 42 -28.55 8.32 -8.76
N SER A 43 -28.82 7.09 -9.19
CA SER A 43 -30.07 6.71 -9.82
C SER A 43 -31.25 6.55 -8.85
N ASP A 44 -30.97 6.09 -7.63
CA ASP A 44 -31.92 5.93 -6.53
C ASP A 44 -31.20 6.00 -5.16
N PRO A 45 -31.89 6.05 -4.01
CA PRO A 45 -31.30 6.22 -2.69
C PRO A 45 -30.37 5.08 -2.25
N TYR A 46 -30.43 3.91 -2.86
CA TYR A 46 -29.58 2.74 -2.55
C TYR A 46 -28.41 2.58 -3.53
N ALA A 47 -28.40 3.34 -4.63
CA ALA A 47 -27.28 3.36 -5.57
C ALA A 47 -26.04 4.02 -4.95
N PRO A 48 -24.84 3.75 -5.50
CA PRO A 48 -23.63 4.48 -5.10
C PRO A 48 -23.86 5.99 -5.10
N PRO A 49 -23.29 6.73 -4.14
CA PRO A 49 -23.56 8.16 -3.94
C PRO A 49 -23.26 9.03 -5.16
N SER A 50 -23.87 10.19 -5.21
CA SER A 50 -23.61 11.21 -6.23
C SER A 50 -22.18 11.76 -6.07
N LYS A 51 -21.46 11.91 -7.18
CA LYS A 51 -20.08 12.38 -7.22
C LYS A 51 -20.02 13.88 -7.45
N MET A 52 -19.33 14.57 -6.58
CA MET A 52 -19.24 16.03 -6.58
C MET A 52 -17.80 16.52 -6.41
N ARG A 53 -17.52 17.71 -6.91
CA ARG A 53 -16.23 18.37 -6.73
C ARG A 53 -16.39 19.82 -6.28
N ILE A 54 -15.53 20.22 -5.36
CA ILE A 54 -15.24 21.64 -5.13
C ILE A 54 -14.04 22.01 -5.99
N VAL A 55 -14.16 23.08 -6.75
CA VAL A 55 -13.06 23.66 -7.54
C VAL A 55 -12.86 25.09 -7.03
N MET A 56 -11.81 25.28 -6.24
CA MET A 56 -11.48 26.55 -5.60
C MET A 56 -10.22 27.16 -6.23
N PRO A 57 -10.24 28.42 -6.71
CA PRO A 57 -9.03 29.08 -7.16
C PRO A 57 -7.98 29.13 -6.06
N ARG A 58 -6.72 28.88 -6.40
CA ARG A 58 -5.62 28.84 -5.42
C ARG A 58 -5.51 30.13 -4.59
N LYS A 59 -5.69 31.27 -5.25
CA LYS A 59 -5.69 32.58 -4.58
C LYS A 59 -6.77 32.69 -3.49
N VAL A 60 -7.92 32.04 -3.69
CA VAL A 60 -9.03 32.05 -2.71
C VAL A 60 -8.73 31.12 -1.55
N SER A 61 -8.17 29.93 -1.81
CA SER A 61 -7.77 29.02 -0.72
C SER A 61 -6.68 29.64 0.16
N GLY A 62 -5.82 30.47 -0.41
CA GLY A 62 -4.75 31.19 0.29
C GLY A 62 -3.60 30.30 0.78
N ILE A 63 -3.51 29.04 0.34
CA ILE A 63 -2.39 28.15 0.70
C ILE A 63 -1.13 28.67 0.00
N PRO A 64 -0.07 29.02 0.75
CA PRO A 64 1.19 29.51 0.22
C PRO A 64 1.85 28.53 -0.75
N GLU A 65 2.47 29.05 -1.81
CA GLU A 65 3.12 28.22 -2.84
C GLU A 65 4.29 27.40 -2.28
N GLU A 66 5.05 27.97 -1.34
CA GLU A 66 6.17 27.32 -0.68
C GLU A 66 5.79 26.06 0.13
N LEU A 67 4.51 25.90 0.48
CA LEU A 67 3.99 24.68 1.13
C LEU A 67 3.66 23.55 0.14
N THR A 68 3.77 23.80 -1.16
CA THR A 68 3.41 22.84 -2.22
C THR A 68 4.34 22.92 -3.44
N ASP A 69 5.56 23.45 -3.27
CA ASP A 69 6.56 23.65 -4.33
C ASP A 69 7.29 22.35 -4.74
N THR A 70 7.15 21.29 -3.96
CA THR A 70 7.67 19.96 -4.27
C THR A 70 6.57 18.91 -4.21
N LYS A 71 6.76 17.78 -4.90
CA LYS A 71 5.78 16.69 -4.91
C LYS A 71 5.49 16.14 -3.52
N ASP A 72 6.51 15.99 -2.67
CA ASP A 72 6.34 15.52 -1.30
C ASP A 72 5.50 16.48 -0.46
N LYS A 73 5.73 17.78 -0.57
CA LYS A 73 4.91 18.79 0.11
C LYS A 73 3.47 18.80 -0.44
N GLU A 74 3.30 18.69 -1.76
CA GLU A 74 1.97 18.57 -2.38
C GLU A 74 1.18 17.39 -1.81
N ILE A 75 1.81 16.21 -1.71
CA ILE A 75 1.19 15.00 -1.13
C ILE A 75 0.83 15.24 0.34
N ALA A 76 1.74 15.81 1.15
CA ALA A 76 1.50 16.09 2.55
C ALA A 76 0.31 17.04 2.76
N VAL A 77 0.24 18.12 1.96
CA VAL A 77 -0.87 19.09 2.02
C VAL A 77 -2.18 18.47 1.54
N SER A 78 -2.15 17.69 0.44
CA SER A 78 -3.32 16.97 -0.08
C SER A 78 -3.92 16.00 0.95
N ASP A 79 -3.07 15.22 1.60
CA ASP A 79 -3.47 14.29 2.66
C ASP A 79 -4.04 15.04 3.87
N PHE A 80 -3.39 16.12 4.30
CA PHE A 80 -3.87 16.97 5.39
C PHE A 80 -5.26 17.55 5.11
N LEU A 81 -5.47 18.11 3.92
CA LEU A 81 -6.76 18.68 3.53
C LEU A 81 -7.84 17.61 3.43
N THR A 82 -7.52 16.41 2.94
CA THR A 82 -8.43 15.26 2.90
C THR A 82 -8.90 14.89 4.31
N ARG A 83 -7.96 14.77 5.26
CA ARG A 83 -8.26 14.48 6.68
C ARG A 83 -9.07 15.59 7.32
N ASN A 84 -8.73 16.83 7.02
CA ASN A 84 -9.42 17.98 7.58
C ASN A 84 -10.86 18.09 7.06
N PHE A 85 -11.09 17.86 5.75
CA PHE A 85 -12.42 17.77 5.16
C PHE A 85 -13.24 16.66 5.82
N TYR A 86 -12.68 15.46 5.96
CA TYR A 86 -13.32 14.36 6.67
C TYR A 86 -13.69 14.72 8.10
N LYS A 87 -12.78 15.36 8.84
CA LYS A 87 -13.01 15.82 10.22
C LYS A 87 -14.18 16.82 10.30
N GLU A 88 -14.25 17.78 9.38
CA GLU A 88 -15.31 18.79 9.34
C GLU A 88 -16.66 18.16 8.94
N VAL A 89 -16.67 17.17 8.03
CA VAL A 89 -17.87 16.37 7.74
C VAL A 89 -18.37 15.68 9.02
N ARG A 90 -17.50 14.98 9.74
CA ARG A 90 -17.87 14.23 10.96
C ARG A 90 -18.42 15.12 12.07
N LYS A 91 -17.91 16.34 12.21
CA LYS A 91 -18.42 17.31 13.19
C LYS A 91 -19.87 17.74 12.91
N ARG A 92 -20.28 17.74 11.64
CA ARG A 92 -21.58 18.23 11.19
C ARG A 92 -22.58 17.12 10.83
N GLU A 93 -22.15 15.86 10.89
CA GLU A 93 -22.97 14.71 10.59
C GLU A 93 -24.03 14.52 11.68
N LYS A 94 -25.31 14.80 11.33
CA LYS A 94 -26.48 14.67 12.23
C LYS A 94 -27.18 13.30 12.10
N GLY A 95 -26.49 12.28 11.56
CA GLY A 95 -27.08 10.98 11.28
C GLY A 95 -27.74 10.89 9.90
N SER A 96 -28.39 9.74 9.60
CA SER A 96 -29.07 9.54 8.31
C SER A 96 -30.31 10.41 8.21
N ALA A 97 -30.38 11.22 7.15
CA ALA A 97 -31.52 12.08 6.85
C ALA A 97 -32.45 11.44 5.78
N GLY A 98 -32.92 10.21 6.02
CA GLY A 98 -33.83 9.52 5.09
C GLY A 98 -33.43 8.10 4.71
N THR A 99 -33.81 7.63 3.55
CA THR A 99 -33.68 6.25 3.08
C THR A 99 -32.28 6.00 2.50
N GLY A 100 -31.67 4.84 2.79
CA GLY A 100 -30.38 4.43 2.27
C GLY A 100 -29.23 5.32 2.77
N GLY A 101 -28.37 5.77 1.87
CA GLY A 101 -27.26 6.69 2.16
C GLY A 101 -27.64 8.17 2.25
N SER A 102 -28.94 8.48 2.36
CA SER A 102 -29.48 9.86 2.31
C SER A 102 -28.80 10.80 3.30
N GLY A 103 -28.36 11.94 2.81
CA GLY A 103 -27.75 13.02 3.61
C GLY A 103 -26.29 12.80 4.00
N ARG A 104 -25.70 11.65 3.71
CA ARG A 104 -24.30 11.37 4.04
C ARG A 104 -23.37 12.09 3.06
N ILE A 105 -22.44 12.86 3.60
CA ILE A 105 -21.29 13.39 2.86
C ILE A 105 -20.11 12.47 3.15
N SER A 106 -19.34 12.09 2.13
CA SER A 106 -18.15 11.24 2.29
C SER A 106 -17.03 11.70 1.38
N ILE A 107 -15.83 11.65 1.91
CA ILE A 107 -14.55 11.78 1.20
C ILE A 107 -13.72 10.55 1.50
N ASP A 108 -12.69 10.28 0.70
CA ASP A 108 -11.77 9.18 0.93
C ASP A 108 -11.21 9.23 2.36
N ARG A 109 -11.31 8.11 3.08
CA ARG A 109 -10.90 8.03 4.49
C ARG A 109 -9.47 7.58 4.59
N CYS A 110 -8.58 8.50 4.99
CA CYS A 110 -7.18 8.19 5.22
C CYS A 110 -6.97 7.32 6.48
N GLY A 111 -6.06 6.33 6.38
CA GLY A 111 -5.51 5.56 7.51
C GLY A 111 -4.39 6.32 8.22
N GLN A 112 -3.44 5.61 8.82
CA GLN A 112 -2.27 6.21 9.48
C GLN A 112 -1.17 6.60 8.49
N GLU A 113 -1.17 6.00 7.31
CA GLU A 113 -0.19 6.23 6.26
C GLU A 113 -0.56 7.44 5.40
N ILE A 114 0.44 8.19 4.95
CA ILE A 114 0.30 9.29 4.00
C ILE A 114 0.50 8.73 2.60
N LEU A 115 -0.54 8.83 1.75
CA LEU A 115 -0.53 8.31 0.38
C LEU A 115 -0.83 9.42 -0.62
N GLU A 116 -0.28 9.34 -1.83
CA GLU A 116 -0.74 10.15 -2.95
C GLU A 116 -2.17 9.72 -3.32
N ARG A 117 -3.13 10.66 -3.28
CA ARG A 117 -4.56 10.40 -3.48
C ARG A 117 -5.19 11.32 -4.52
N THR A 118 -6.37 10.93 -5.01
CA THR A 118 -7.17 11.77 -5.91
C THR A 118 -8.30 12.51 -5.20
N SER A 119 -8.44 12.36 -3.88
CA SER A 119 -9.48 13.03 -3.08
C SER A 119 -9.31 14.55 -3.02
N VAL A 120 -8.08 15.02 -2.87
CA VAL A 120 -7.73 16.44 -2.98
C VAL A 120 -6.57 16.56 -3.94
N LEU A 121 -6.73 17.39 -4.97
CA LEU A 121 -5.69 17.67 -5.96
C LEU A 121 -5.30 19.13 -5.87
N ILE A 122 -4.00 19.36 -5.75
CA ILE A 122 -3.42 20.70 -5.74
C ILE A 122 -2.84 20.95 -7.13
N ARG A 123 -3.44 21.91 -7.84
CA ARG A 123 -2.98 22.32 -9.15
C ARG A 123 -2.36 23.71 -9.07
N LYS A 124 -1.68 24.15 -10.12
CA LYS A 124 -1.05 25.46 -10.17
C LYS A 124 -2.03 26.62 -9.94
N ASP A 125 -3.23 26.52 -10.47
CA ASP A 125 -4.27 27.57 -10.47
C ASP A 125 -5.43 27.31 -9.50
N LYS A 126 -5.61 26.07 -9.05
CA LYS A 126 -6.78 25.65 -8.26
C LYS A 126 -6.48 24.51 -7.30
N ILE A 127 -7.38 24.35 -6.31
CA ILE A 127 -7.51 23.14 -5.49
C ILE A 127 -8.83 22.48 -5.86
N GLU A 128 -8.79 21.16 -6.07
CA GLU A 128 -9.96 20.36 -6.39
C GLU A 128 -10.18 19.33 -5.30
N VAL A 129 -11.37 19.31 -4.70
CA VAL A 129 -11.77 18.34 -3.67
C VAL A 129 -12.85 17.44 -4.24
N ARG A 130 -12.64 16.14 -4.26
CA ARG A 130 -13.53 15.13 -4.80
C ARG A 130 -14.18 14.36 -3.66
N PHE A 131 -15.49 14.40 -3.61
CA PHE A 131 -16.27 13.81 -2.54
C PHE A 131 -17.61 13.28 -3.07
N GLU A 132 -18.35 12.62 -2.21
CA GLU A 132 -19.63 12.01 -2.57
C GLU A 132 -20.73 12.46 -1.61
N ILE A 133 -21.95 12.59 -2.13
CA ILE A 133 -23.14 12.87 -1.32
C ILE A 133 -24.26 11.90 -1.67
N GLY A 134 -24.82 11.26 -0.66
CA GLY A 134 -26.10 10.57 -0.76
C GLY A 134 -27.25 11.60 -0.80
N LEU A 135 -27.83 11.85 -1.96
CA LEU A 135 -28.92 12.82 -2.09
C LEU A 135 -30.13 12.37 -1.29
N PRO A 136 -30.71 13.26 -0.43
CA PRO A 136 -31.76 12.88 0.53
C PRO A 136 -33.09 12.46 -0.09
N ALA A 137 -33.67 11.36 0.44
CA ALA A 137 -35.00 10.89 0.05
C ALA A 137 -35.73 10.18 1.19
N ALA A 138 -37.05 10.30 1.21
CA ALA A 138 -37.97 9.45 1.98
C ALA A 138 -38.60 8.43 1.02
N GLY A 139 -38.21 7.15 1.16
CA GLY A 139 -38.45 6.17 0.10
C GLY A 139 -37.80 6.61 -1.21
N ARG A 140 -38.59 6.76 -2.26
CA ARG A 140 -38.15 7.30 -3.57
C ARG A 140 -38.64 8.73 -3.83
N ARG A 141 -39.03 9.45 -2.77
CA ARG A 141 -39.46 10.86 -2.84
C ARG A 141 -38.33 11.76 -2.37
N ILE A 142 -38.06 12.78 -3.15
CA ILE A 142 -37.01 13.78 -2.86
C ILE A 142 -37.32 14.55 -1.57
N MET A 143 -36.33 14.70 -0.72
CA MET A 143 -36.35 15.61 0.43
C MET A 143 -35.55 16.88 0.07
N GLY A 144 -36.18 17.74 -0.75
CA GLY A 144 -35.50 18.92 -1.34
C GLY A 144 -35.04 19.94 -0.32
N LYS A 145 -35.79 20.14 0.77
CA LYS A 145 -35.42 21.02 1.87
C LYS A 145 -34.16 20.51 2.62
N VAL A 146 -34.04 19.18 2.80
CA VAL A 146 -32.87 18.58 3.41
C VAL A 146 -31.67 18.68 2.47
N ALA A 147 -31.86 18.41 1.18
CA ALA A 147 -30.81 18.56 0.18
C ALA A 147 -30.33 20.03 0.09
N LYS A 148 -31.23 21.00 0.19
CA LYS A 148 -30.91 22.45 0.29
C LYS A 148 -30.04 22.72 1.51
N ASN A 149 -30.44 22.27 2.67
CA ASN A 149 -29.62 22.47 3.89
C ASN A 149 -28.21 21.90 3.72
N ILE A 150 -28.07 20.67 3.17
CA ILE A 150 -26.76 20.05 2.96
C ILE A 150 -25.90 20.84 1.97
N LEU A 151 -26.44 21.16 0.78
CA LEU A 151 -25.64 21.73 -0.31
C LEU A 151 -25.42 23.24 -0.15
N ILE A 152 -26.39 23.98 0.42
CA ILE A 152 -26.37 25.46 0.49
C ILE A 152 -25.87 25.96 1.85
N GLU A 153 -26.05 25.21 2.94
CA GLU A 153 -25.69 25.65 4.28
C GLU A 153 -24.49 24.87 4.84
N VAL A 154 -24.60 23.54 4.92
CA VAL A 154 -23.58 22.70 5.58
C VAL A 154 -22.31 22.56 4.74
N LEU A 155 -22.42 22.31 3.45
CA LEU A 155 -21.25 22.13 2.57
C LEU A 155 -20.35 23.38 2.50
N PRO A 156 -20.88 24.61 2.35
CA PRO A 156 -20.02 25.80 2.39
C PRO A 156 -19.24 25.96 3.69
N GLU A 157 -19.82 25.63 4.84
CA GLU A 157 -19.10 25.65 6.12
C GLU A 157 -17.98 24.60 6.17
N ILE A 158 -18.23 23.38 5.67
CA ILE A 158 -17.20 22.35 5.58
C ILE A 158 -16.04 22.84 4.72
N VAL A 159 -16.32 23.40 3.54
CA VAL A 159 -15.32 23.92 2.60
C VAL A 159 -14.51 25.05 3.25
N GLU A 160 -15.17 26.02 3.86
CA GLU A 160 -14.52 27.18 4.50
C GLU A 160 -13.59 26.75 5.64
N GLN A 161 -14.00 25.77 6.46
CA GLN A 161 -13.21 25.30 7.62
C GLN A 161 -12.14 24.28 7.26
N SER A 162 -12.23 23.64 6.09
CA SER A 162 -11.30 22.54 5.73
C SER A 162 -10.29 22.89 4.65
N ILE A 163 -10.58 23.86 3.75
CA ILE A 163 -9.77 24.14 2.56
C ILE A 163 -9.16 25.53 2.56
N VAL A 164 -9.80 26.50 3.25
CA VAL A 164 -9.32 27.88 3.28
C VAL A 164 -8.24 28.04 4.33
N TYR A 165 -7.03 28.42 3.91
CA TYR A 165 -5.80 28.45 4.73
C TYR A 165 -5.91 29.28 6.01
N LYS A 166 -6.68 30.37 5.99
CA LYS A 166 -6.88 31.21 7.19
C LYS A 166 -7.58 30.48 8.33
N ASN A 167 -8.40 29.45 8.02
CA ASN A 167 -9.27 28.75 8.96
C ASN A 167 -8.74 27.36 9.38
N ILE A 168 -7.76 26.79 8.65
CA ILE A 168 -7.14 25.51 9.02
C ILE A 168 -6.06 25.71 10.08
N ASP A 169 -5.72 24.64 10.79
CA ASP A 169 -4.60 24.63 11.73
C ASP A 169 -3.27 24.63 10.96
N LYS A 170 -2.66 25.82 10.89
CA LYS A 170 -1.40 26.05 10.17
C LYS A 170 -0.22 25.36 10.83
N THR A 171 -0.27 25.18 12.16
CA THR A 171 0.80 24.51 12.92
C THR A 171 0.81 23.03 12.57
N LEU A 172 -0.34 22.35 12.67
CA LEU A 172 -0.47 20.93 12.30
C LEU A 172 -0.15 20.68 10.83
N LEU A 173 -0.55 21.59 9.93
CA LEU A 173 -0.18 21.46 8.50
C LEU A 173 1.34 21.51 8.30
N LYS A 174 2.02 22.49 8.92
CA LYS A 174 3.48 22.61 8.84
C LYS A 174 4.19 21.42 9.48
N GLU A 175 3.69 20.94 10.61
CA GLU A 175 4.21 19.72 11.27
C GLU A 175 4.10 18.50 10.37
N GLN A 176 2.96 18.29 9.69
CA GLN A 176 2.79 17.16 8.75
C GLN A 176 3.76 17.25 7.56
N ILE A 177 3.92 18.44 6.98
CA ILE A 177 4.87 18.66 5.87
C ILE A 177 6.30 18.38 6.36
N THR A 178 6.70 18.93 7.50
CA THR A 178 8.03 18.75 8.08
C THR A 178 8.31 17.28 8.36
N LEU A 179 7.36 16.58 8.98
CA LEU A 179 7.48 15.16 9.29
C LEU A 179 7.63 14.32 8.01
N MET A 180 6.84 14.59 6.98
CA MET A 180 6.96 13.88 5.71
C MET A 180 8.34 14.09 5.06
N LEU A 181 8.86 15.31 5.08
CA LEU A 181 10.20 15.60 4.55
C LEU A 181 11.30 14.91 5.37
N ASP A 182 11.17 14.86 6.68
CA ASP A 182 12.08 14.14 7.57
C ASP A 182 12.07 12.62 7.26
N GLN A 183 10.91 12.02 7.09
CA GLN A 183 10.75 10.60 6.74
C GLN A 183 11.36 10.28 5.36
N GLN A 184 11.12 11.13 4.36
CA GLN A 184 11.73 10.97 3.03
C GLN A 184 13.26 11.12 3.08
N HIS A 185 13.75 12.05 3.89
CA HIS A 185 15.18 12.20 4.10
C HIS A 185 15.80 10.97 4.76
N ILE A 186 15.18 10.41 5.82
CA ILE A 186 15.65 9.16 6.43
C ILE A 186 15.75 8.06 5.36
N ARG A 187 14.70 7.88 4.54
CA ARG A 187 14.68 6.85 3.47
C ARG A 187 15.84 7.02 2.48
N LYS A 188 16.19 8.26 2.14
CA LYS A 188 17.35 8.55 1.30
C LYS A 188 18.66 8.18 2.01
N VAL A 189 18.80 8.58 3.27
CA VAL A 189 20.00 8.32 4.09
C VAL A 189 20.22 6.83 4.36
N LEU A 190 19.16 5.99 4.40
CA LEU A 190 19.31 4.53 4.51
C LEU A 190 20.27 4.01 3.44
N LYS A 191 20.06 4.36 2.18
CA LYS A 191 20.91 3.92 1.05
C LYS A 191 22.34 4.39 1.19
N GLU A 192 22.54 5.65 1.58
CA GLU A 192 23.86 6.26 1.76
C GLU A 192 24.67 5.59 2.88
N LYS A 193 23.99 5.13 3.93
CA LYS A 193 24.61 4.47 5.10
C LYS A 193 24.65 2.94 5.00
N GLY A 194 24.22 2.36 3.87
CA GLY A 194 24.15 0.90 3.73
C GLY A 194 23.13 0.24 4.68
N LEU A 195 22.07 0.97 5.03
CA LEU A 195 20.95 0.48 5.83
C LEU A 195 19.79 0.07 4.93
N VAL A 196 18.96 -0.85 5.42
CA VAL A 196 17.71 -1.27 4.77
C VAL A 196 16.47 -0.84 5.56
N ALA A 197 16.64 -0.54 6.85
CA ALA A 197 15.59 -0.02 7.70
C ALA A 197 16.16 0.78 8.88
N PHE A 198 15.30 1.63 9.45
CA PHE A 198 15.56 2.39 10.66
C PHE A 198 14.34 2.32 11.57
N VAL A 199 14.56 2.08 12.86
CA VAL A 199 13.51 2.09 13.89
C VAL A 199 13.91 3.09 14.98
N GLY A 200 13.24 4.24 15.00
CA GLY A 200 13.54 5.31 15.95
C GLY A 200 13.23 4.91 17.38
N ASN A 201 14.09 5.34 18.31
CA ASN A 201 13.83 5.21 19.75
C ASN A 201 12.51 5.93 20.09
N ASP A 202 11.83 5.47 21.13
CA ASP A 202 10.53 5.93 21.59
C ASP A 202 9.35 5.65 20.67
N SER A 203 9.54 4.96 19.55
CA SER A 203 8.45 4.49 18.68
C SER A 203 7.52 3.51 19.42
N ILE A 204 6.22 3.57 19.11
CA ILE A 204 5.19 2.64 19.61
C ILE A 204 4.86 1.65 18.51
N LEU A 205 5.43 0.45 18.60
CA LEU A 205 5.26 -0.56 17.56
C LEU A 205 3.87 -1.22 17.57
N PRO A 206 3.30 -1.62 18.73
CA PRO A 206 2.03 -2.31 18.78
C PRO A 206 0.85 -1.41 18.46
N ARG A 207 -0.20 -2.02 17.90
CA ARG A 207 -1.51 -1.41 17.69
C ARG A 207 -2.46 -1.72 18.84
N GLU A 208 -3.50 -0.92 18.98
CA GLU A 208 -4.49 -1.00 20.04
C GLU A 208 -5.14 -2.41 20.14
N ASN A 209 -5.38 -3.01 18.95
CA ASN A 209 -5.85 -4.39 18.80
C ASN A 209 -5.60 -4.89 17.35
N GLY A 210 -6.02 -6.11 17.03
CA GLY A 210 -5.78 -6.75 15.72
C GLY A 210 -6.48 -6.10 14.53
N VAL A 211 -7.49 -5.24 14.74
CA VAL A 211 -8.26 -4.56 13.69
C VAL A 211 -8.09 -3.04 13.71
N SER A 212 -7.38 -2.49 14.68
CA SER A 212 -7.13 -1.05 14.83
C SER A 212 -5.76 -0.68 14.25
N ASP A 213 -5.72 0.43 13.50
CA ASP A 213 -4.47 1.04 13.02
C ASP A 213 -3.86 1.98 14.07
N LYS A 214 -4.58 2.29 15.15
CA LYS A 214 -4.14 3.25 16.16
C LYS A 214 -3.04 2.65 17.05
N PRO A 215 -2.08 3.47 17.52
CA PRO A 215 -1.05 3.02 18.44
C PRO A 215 -1.64 2.58 19.77
N MET A 216 -1.03 1.57 20.39
CA MET A 216 -1.38 1.14 21.76
C MET A 216 -1.00 2.24 22.74
N LYS A 217 -1.95 2.71 23.54
CA LYS A 217 -1.76 3.85 24.47
C LYS A 217 -0.63 3.65 25.47
N ASN A 218 -0.48 2.44 26.01
CA ASN A 218 0.54 2.09 27.02
C ASN A 218 1.54 1.05 26.46
N GLY A 219 1.79 1.08 25.16
CA GLY A 219 2.76 0.19 24.52
C GLY A 219 4.19 0.48 25.00
N VAL A 220 4.99 -0.58 25.12
CA VAL A 220 6.42 -0.44 25.42
C VAL A 220 7.08 0.37 24.31
N ARG A 221 7.81 1.42 24.70
CA ARG A 221 8.56 2.26 23.76
C ARG A 221 9.76 1.50 23.25
N PHE A 222 9.97 1.56 21.95
CA PHE A 222 11.13 0.93 21.33
C PHE A 222 12.43 1.59 21.80
N LYS A 223 13.45 0.77 22.06
CA LYS A 223 14.79 1.23 22.42
C LYS A 223 15.83 0.38 21.68
N SER A 224 16.67 1.04 20.90
CA SER A 224 17.75 0.39 20.14
C SER A 224 18.78 -0.25 21.05
N PRO A 225 19.31 -1.46 20.73
CA PRO A 225 20.59 -1.90 21.24
C PRO A 225 21.69 -0.90 20.88
N LYS A 226 22.63 -0.67 21.78
CA LYS A 226 23.69 0.35 21.57
C LYS A 226 24.53 0.07 20.33
N GLU A 227 24.80 -1.19 20.04
CA GLU A 227 25.63 -1.64 18.92
C GLU A 227 24.99 -1.36 17.54
N TYR A 228 23.67 -1.21 17.50
CA TYR A 228 22.92 -0.90 16.29
C TYR A 228 22.40 0.52 16.26
N GLU A 229 22.73 1.32 17.29
CA GLU A 229 22.26 2.67 17.42
C GLU A 229 22.93 3.59 16.40
N VAL A 230 22.11 4.29 15.64
CA VAL A 230 22.54 5.35 14.72
C VAL A 230 21.75 6.63 15.01
N THR A 231 22.44 7.77 14.88
CA THR A 231 21.83 9.09 14.99
C THR A 231 21.79 9.74 13.61
N LEU A 232 20.61 10.20 13.19
CA LEU A 232 20.36 10.86 11.93
C LEU A 232 19.99 12.31 12.16
N SER A 233 20.61 13.22 11.40
CA SER A 233 20.21 14.64 11.36
C SER A 233 19.13 14.83 10.33
N LEU A 234 18.05 15.52 10.69
CA LEU A 234 16.87 15.69 9.86
C LEU A 234 16.82 17.10 9.26
N PRO A 235 16.15 17.29 8.10
CA PRO A 235 15.93 18.62 7.50
C PRO A 235 15.25 19.61 8.43
N SER A 236 14.43 19.14 9.35
CA SER A 236 13.81 19.95 10.40
C SER A 236 14.79 20.57 11.42
N GLY A 237 16.08 20.19 11.36
CA GLY A 237 17.09 20.52 12.36
C GLY A 237 17.10 19.62 13.59
N LYS A 238 16.13 18.70 13.71
CA LYS A 238 16.08 17.70 14.77
C LYS A 238 17.11 16.57 14.52
N LYS A 239 17.45 15.86 15.58
CA LYS A 239 18.19 14.60 15.51
C LYS A 239 17.28 13.48 15.99
N VAL A 240 17.29 12.37 15.29
CA VAL A 240 16.62 11.14 15.70
C VAL A 240 17.64 10.03 15.89
N THR A 241 17.53 9.31 17.00
CA THR A 241 18.40 8.16 17.33
C THR A 241 17.55 6.91 17.35
N GLY A 242 18.10 5.80 16.85
CA GLY A 242 17.36 4.54 16.77
C GLY A 242 18.21 3.41 16.21
N MET A 243 17.59 2.25 16.02
CA MET A 243 18.24 1.07 15.48
C MET A 243 18.33 1.16 13.96
N GLY A 244 19.54 1.16 13.42
CA GLY A 244 19.81 0.95 12.01
C GLY A 244 19.97 -0.53 11.68
N ILE A 245 19.17 -1.05 10.74
CA ILE A 245 19.32 -2.41 10.22
C ILE A 245 20.12 -2.31 8.92
N SER A 246 21.33 -2.83 8.91
CA SER A 246 22.21 -2.78 7.74
C SER A 246 21.83 -3.82 6.69
N LYS A 247 22.30 -3.61 5.46
CA LYS A 247 22.22 -4.61 4.37
C LYS A 247 22.76 -5.97 4.83
N GLY A 248 22.27 -7.03 4.23
CA GLY A 248 22.63 -8.42 4.55
C GLY A 248 21.45 -9.20 5.14
N ILE A 249 21.77 -10.22 5.94
CA ILE A 249 20.80 -11.15 6.50
C ILE A 249 20.64 -10.85 7.98
N THR A 250 19.47 -10.36 8.38
CA THR A 250 19.13 -10.06 9.78
C THR A 250 18.06 -11.01 10.27
N LEU A 251 18.33 -11.71 11.35
CA LEU A 251 17.35 -12.55 12.04
C LEU A 251 16.71 -11.79 13.20
N ILE A 252 15.41 -11.98 13.37
CA ILE A 252 14.66 -11.57 14.55
C ILE A 252 14.20 -12.84 15.26
N VAL A 253 14.76 -13.12 16.44
CA VAL A 253 14.50 -14.31 17.24
C VAL A 253 13.88 -13.95 18.60
N GLY A 254 13.49 -14.93 19.40
CA GLY A 254 12.94 -14.73 20.74
C GLY A 254 11.73 -15.62 21.00
N GLY A 255 11.28 -15.66 22.23
CA GLY A 255 10.12 -16.45 22.65
C GLY A 255 8.79 -16.02 22.01
N GLY A 256 7.76 -16.83 22.16
CA GLY A 256 6.39 -16.45 21.78
C GLY A 256 5.95 -15.19 22.52
N TYR A 257 5.18 -14.32 21.87
CA TYR A 257 4.63 -13.07 22.44
C TYR A 257 5.66 -11.98 22.84
N HIS A 258 6.94 -12.13 22.54
CA HIS A 258 7.97 -11.13 22.84
C HIS A 258 8.07 -9.99 21.83
N GLY A 259 7.18 -9.90 20.82
CA GLY A 259 7.07 -8.76 19.92
C GLY A 259 7.79 -8.90 18.57
N LYS A 260 8.28 -10.10 18.20
CA LYS A 260 8.93 -10.36 16.90
C LYS A 260 8.07 -9.93 15.72
N SER A 261 6.87 -10.48 15.59
CA SER A 261 5.94 -10.17 14.49
C SER A 261 5.45 -8.72 14.55
N THR A 262 5.41 -8.10 15.75
CA THR A 262 5.09 -6.67 15.90
C THR A 262 6.18 -5.80 15.30
N LEU A 263 7.46 -6.11 15.53
CA LEU A 263 8.58 -5.40 14.92
C LEU A 263 8.57 -5.58 13.40
N LEU A 264 8.39 -6.82 12.90
CA LEU A 264 8.33 -7.06 11.46
C LEU A 264 7.16 -6.32 10.79
N LYS A 265 5.97 -6.32 11.40
CA LYS A 265 4.81 -5.54 10.91
C LYS A 265 5.05 -4.04 10.89
N ALA A 266 5.84 -3.53 11.83
CA ALA A 266 6.22 -2.13 11.83
C ALA A 266 7.20 -1.81 10.68
N LEU A 267 8.18 -2.68 10.44
CA LEU A 267 9.10 -2.59 9.29
C LEU A 267 8.36 -2.75 7.95
N GLU A 268 7.40 -3.65 7.88
CA GLU A 268 6.51 -3.88 6.73
C GLU A 268 5.73 -2.61 6.33
N ARG A 269 5.28 -1.81 7.33
CA ARG A 269 4.61 -0.53 7.13
C ARG A 269 5.57 0.64 6.94
N GLY A 270 6.83 0.50 7.33
CA GLY A 270 7.89 1.50 7.16
C GLY A 270 8.20 1.87 5.71
N VAL A 271 7.64 1.16 4.73
CA VAL A 271 7.67 1.51 3.30
C VAL A 271 6.83 2.76 2.98
N TYR A 272 5.92 3.13 3.87
CA TYR A 272 5.08 4.33 3.77
C TYR A 272 5.53 5.41 4.74
N ASN A 273 5.11 6.64 4.49
CA ASN A 273 5.20 7.73 5.45
C ASN A 273 3.97 7.70 6.36
N HIS A 274 4.13 8.09 7.60
CA HIS A 274 3.09 8.04 8.63
C HIS A 274 2.79 9.45 9.17
N ILE A 275 1.54 9.66 9.60
CA ILE A 275 1.13 10.91 10.25
C ILE A 275 1.72 11.03 11.67
N ALA A 276 1.77 12.25 12.19
CA ALA A 276 2.16 12.50 13.58
C ALA A 276 1.19 11.82 14.56
N GLY A 277 1.73 11.25 15.63
CA GLY A 277 0.96 10.54 16.65
C GLY A 277 0.61 9.10 16.31
N ASP A 278 1.10 8.58 15.17
CA ASP A 278 0.95 7.16 14.80
C ASP A 278 1.82 6.23 15.65
N GLY A 279 2.90 6.73 16.25
CA GLY A 279 3.90 5.95 16.99
C GLY A 279 4.90 5.22 16.11
N ARG A 280 4.68 5.15 14.79
CA ARG A 280 5.59 4.54 13.81
C ARG A 280 6.18 5.56 12.83
N GLU A 281 6.08 6.84 13.15
CA GLU A 281 6.55 7.94 12.30
C GLU A 281 8.05 7.80 11.95
N MET A 282 8.85 7.31 12.89
CA MET A 282 10.28 7.12 12.73
C MET A 282 10.66 5.66 12.47
N ILE A 283 9.77 4.89 11.85
CA ILE A 283 10.06 3.54 11.37
C ILE A 283 10.05 3.58 9.84
N ILE A 284 11.23 3.49 9.26
CA ILE A 284 11.42 3.66 7.82
C ILE A 284 12.13 2.43 7.27
N SER A 285 11.59 1.84 6.23
CA SER A 285 12.20 0.75 5.47
C SER A 285 12.46 1.18 4.03
N GLU A 286 13.31 0.45 3.31
CA GLU A 286 13.45 0.61 1.87
C GLU A 286 12.08 0.57 1.19
N SER A 287 11.85 1.49 0.25
CA SER A 287 10.53 1.67 -0.38
C SER A 287 10.08 0.48 -1.22
N ASP A 288 11.04 -0.33 -1.68
CA ASP A 288 10.82 -1.53 -2.49
C ASP A 288 10.79 -2.83 -1.67
N ALA A 289 10.85 -2.75 -0.33
CA ALA A 289 10.77 -3.91 0.55
C ALA A 289 9.46 -4.69 0.34
N VAL A 290 9.54 -6.01 0.25
CA VAL A 290 8.39 -6.89 0.04
C VAL A 290 8.27 -7.92 1.15
N LYS A 291 7.07 -8.02 1.72
CA LYS A 291 6.69 -9.12 2.60
C LYS A 291 6.41 -10.37 1.78
N ILE A 292 7.18 -11.41 2.00
CA ILE A 292 7.01 -12.72 1.37
C ILE A 292 6.26 -13.65 2.31
N ARG A 293 5.31 -14.39 1.75
CA ARG A 293 4.56 -15.43 2.45
C ARG A 293 4.22 -16.59 1.51
N SER A 294 3.78 -17.69 2.07
CA SER A 294 3.14 -18.80 1.37
C SER A 294 1.68 -18.46 1.04
N GLU A 295 1.21 -18.85 -0.14
CA GLU A 295 -0.17 -18.64 -0.62
C GLU A 295 -0.67 -19.86 -1.36
N ASP A 296 -1.17 -20.85 -0.61
CA ASP A 296 -1.73 -22.07 -1.21
C ASP A 296 -2.88 -21.75 -2.18
N GLY A 297 -2.88 -22.39 -3.31
CA GLY A 297 -3.95 -22.24 -4.31
C GLY A 297 -3.81 -21.08 -5.27
N ARG A 298 -2.78 -20.20 -5.13
CA ARG A 298 -2.58 -19.15 -6.14
C ARG A 298 -2.12 -19.71 -7.49
N ASN A 299 -2.42 -18.99 -8.56
CA ASN A 299 -1.84 -19.28 -9.88
C ASN A 299 -0.41 -18.74 -9.97
N VAL A 300 0.38 -19.41 -10.80
CA VAL A 300 1.72 -18.99 -11.22
C VAL A 300 1.79 -19.12 -12.74
N GLU A 301 2.33 -18.13 -13.43
CA GLU A 301 2.42 -18.15 -14.91
C GLU A 301 3.84 -17.85 -15.37
N ARG A 302 4.51 -18.88 -15.90
CA ARG A 302 5.87 -18.85 -16.49
C ARG A 302 6.91 -18.19 -15.60
N VAL A 303 6.85 -18.44 -14.29
CA VAL A 303 7.85 -17.93 -13.33
C VAL A 303 9.04 -18.86 -13.27
N ASN A 304 10.25 -18.31 -13.29
CA ASN A 304 11.45 -19.08 -13.03
C ASN A 304 11.58 -19.35 -11.53
N ILE A 305 11.21 -20.55 -11.10
CA ILE A 305 11.34 -21.03 -9.72
C ILE A 305 12.54 -21.96 -9.53
N SER A 306 13.35 -22.18 -10.56
CA SER A 306 14.44 -23.15 -10.56
C SER A 306 15.52 -22.89 -9.51
N GLY A 307 15.62 -21.65 -9.03
CA GLY A 307 16.49 -21.32 -7.91
C GLY A 307 16.10 -22.00 -6.59
N PHE A 308 14.83 -22.36 -6.44
CA PHE A 308 14.28 -22.96 -5.23
C PHE A 308 13.67 -24.34 -5.45
N ILE A 309 13.17 -24.63 -6.66
CA ILE A 309 12.48 -25.88 -6.96
C ILE A 309 13.00 -26.42 -8.29
N ASN A 310 13.56 -27.62 -8.25
CA ASN A 310 14.11 -28.33 -9.41
C ASN A 310 13.62 -29.78 -9.42
N ASN A 311 13.84 -30.48 -10.54
CA ASN A 311 13.59 -31.92 -10.66
C ASN A 311 12.20 -32.36 -10.21
N LEU A 312 11.16 -31.56 -10.54
CA LEU A 312 9.78 -31.92 -10.19
C LEU A 312 9.39 -33.28 -10.78
N PRO A 313 8.61 -34.11 -10.05
CA PRO A 313 7.99 -35.30 -10.61
C PRO A 313 7.23 -34.97 -11.90
N GLY A 314 7.38 -35.78 -12.95
CA GLY A 314 6.78 -35.52 -14.25
C GLY A 314 7.55 -34.55 -15.14
N LYS A 315 8.78 -34.18 -14.79
CA LYS A 315 9.70 -33.31 -15.56
C LYS A 315 9.08 -31.96 -15.96
N LYS A 316 8.26 -31.37 -15.08
CA LYS A 316 7.72 -30.02 -15.30
C LYS A 316 8.85 -29.00 -15.38
N ASP A 317 8.75 -28.08 -16.34
CA ASP A 317 9.70 -26.99 -16.50
C ASP A 317 9.64 -26.02 -15.29
N THR A 318 10.77 -25.82 -14.63
CA THR A 318 10.91 -24.90 -13.48
C THR A 318 11.54 -23.57 -13.86
N LEU A 319 12.06 -23.44 -15.09
CA LEU A 319 12.54 -22.16 -15.63
C LEU A 319 11.37 -21.28 -16.12
N ALA A 320 10.29 -21.90 -16.57
CA ALA A 320 9.06 -21.22 -16.98
C ALA A 320 7.83 -21.94 -16.38
N PHE A 321 7.82 -22.01 -15.06
CA PHE A 321 6.83 -22.79 -14.32
C PHE A 321 5.45 -22.15 -14.36
N SER A 322 4.43 -22.97 -14.65
CA SER A 322 3.03 -22.55 -14.63
C SER A 322 2.18 -23.56 -13.87
N THR A 323 1.25 -23.06 -13.07
CA THR A 323 0.20 -23.83 -12.39
C THR A 323 -0.99 -22.96 -12.05
N GLU A 324 -2.19 -23.52 -12.08
CA GLU A 324 -3.39 -22.81 -11.62
C GLU A 324 -3.57 -22.90 -10.09
N ASN A 325 -2.85 -23.81 -9.44
CA ASN A 325 -3.02 -24.13 -8.02
C ASN A 325 -1.67 -24.51 -7.41
N ALA A 326 -0.91 -23.51 -6.97
CA ALA A 326 0.40 -23.72 -6.38
C ALA A 326 0.28 -24.21 -4.92
N SER A 327 1.16 -25.15 -4.53
CA SER A 327 1.38 -25.48 -3.11
C SER A 327 2.06 -24.31 -2.37
N GLY A 328 2.09 -24.37 -1.05
CA GLY A 328 2.73 -23.36 -0.22
C GLY A 328 4.17 -23.05 -0.62
N SER A 329 5.02 -24.09 -0.76
CA SER A 329 6.41 -23.92 -1.18
C SER A 329 6.55 -23.36 -2.59
N THR A 330 5.71 -23.81 -3.51
CA THR A 330 5.73 -23.35 -4.91
C THR A 330 5.29 -21.89 -5.01
N SER A 331 4.23 -21.53 -4.30
CA SER A 331 3.74 -20.15 -4.24
C SER A 331 4.76 -19.21 -3.62
N GLN A 332 5.47 -19.66 -2.57
CA GLN A 332 6.49 -18.86 -1.90
C GLN A 332 7.74 -18.69 -2.78
N ALA A 333 8.19 -19.75 -3.47
CA ALA A 333 9.25 -19.66 -4.46
C ALA A 333 8.91 -18.67 -5.58
N ALA A 334 7.67 -18.72 -6.08
CA ALA A 334 7.18 -17.77 -7.08
C ALA A 334 7.12 -16.34 -6.53
N ASN A 335 6.65 -16.12 -5.29
CA ASN A 335 6.59 -14.81 -4.66
C ASN A 335 7.98 -14.17 -4.51
N VAL A 336 9.01 -14.95 -4.13
CA VAL A 336 10.39 -14.47 -4.07
C VAL A 336 10.90 -14.10 -5.46
N SER A 337 10.74 -14.99 -6.45
CA SER A 337 11.20 -14.75 -7.82
C SER A 337 10.53 -13.53 -8.46
N GLU A 338 9.23 -13.37 -8.27
CA GLU A 338 8.46 -12.23 -8.74
C GLU A 338 8.88 -10.93 -8.07
N ALA A 339 9.12 -10.93 -6.74
CA ALA A 339 9.60 -9.74 -6.03
C ALA A 339 10.96 -9.27 -6.58
N ILE A 340 11.86 -10.20 -6.88
CA ILE A 340 13.16 -9.89 -7.49
C ILE A 340 12.98 -9.35 -8.90
N GLU A 341 12.06 -9.92 -9.71
CA GLU A 341 11.73 -9.44 -11.06
C GLU A 341 11.32 -7.96 -11.07
N TYR A 342 10.68 -7.49 -9.99
CA TYR A 342 10.23 -6.08 -9.89
C TYR A 342 11.24 -5.16 -9.25
N GLY A 343 12.44 -5.66 -8.92
CA GLY A 343 13.55 -4.85 -8.40
C GLY A 343 13.51 -4.63 -6.89
N THR A 344 12.97 -5.57 -6.12
CA THR A 344 13.03 -5.57 -4.66
C THR A 344 14.48 -5.67 -4.17
N SER A 345 14.86 -4.87 -3.18
CA SER A 345 16.16 -4.91 -2.51
C SER A 345 16.11 -5.51 -1.09
N LEU A 346 14.90 -5.67 -0.53
CA LEU A 346 14.68 -6.18 0.82
C LEU A 346 13.49 -7.13 0.88
N LEU A 347 13.73 -8.35 1.35
CA LEU A 347 12.70 -9.34 1.66
C LEU A 347 12.40 -9.33 3.16
N LEU A 348 11.13 -9.29 3.51
CA LEU A 348 10.61 -9.41 4.87
C LEU A 348 9.90 -10.75 4.98
N ILE A 349 10.37 -11.65 5.85
CA ILE A 349 9.84 -13.02 5.93
C ILE A 349 9.51 -13.35 7.38
N ASP A 350 8.38 -14.02 7.57
CA ASP A 350 7.96 -14.56 8.88
C ASP A 350 7.80 -16.08 8.74
N GLU A 351 8.52 -16.84 9.57
CA GLU A 351 8.45 -18.31 9.58
C GLU A 351 7.01 -18.80 9.74
N ASP A 352 6.18 -18.12 10.56
CA ASP A 352 4.80 -18.49 10.83
C ASP A 352 3.87 -18.38 9.61
N THR A 353 4.23 -17.56 8.62
CA THR A 353 3.46 -17.38 7.37
C THR A 353 4.14 -18.01 6.17
N SER A 354 5.15 -18.81 6.40
CA SER A 354 5.99 -19.46 5.38
C SER A 354 5.73 -20.96 5.31
N ALA A 355 5.98 -21.55 4.16
CA ALA A 355 5.99 -23.00 4.01
C ALA A 355 7.26 -23.57 4.65
N THR A 356 7.12 -24.43 5.66
CA THR A 356 8.26 -24.96 6.46
C THR A 356 9.34 -25.57 5.60
N ASN A 357 8.96 -26.43 4.64
CA ASN A 357 9.91 -27.11 3.73
C ASN A 357 10.58 -26.17 2.71
N PHE A 358 9.98 -25.01 2.42
CA PHE A 358 10.63 -23.97 1.65
C PHE A 358 11.66 -23.22 2.50
N MET A 359 11.41 -23.03 3.78
CA MET A 359 12.30 -22.26 4.65
C MET A 359 13.53 -23.05 5.02
N ILE A 360 13.36 -24.30 5.44
CA ILE A 360 14.42 -25.14 5.97
C ILE A 360 14.15 -26.62 5.70
N ARG A 361 15.20 -27.41 5.64
CA ARG A 361 15.16 -28.85 5.70
C ARG A 361 16.04 -29.34 6.83
N ASP A 362 15.43 -30.06 7.77
CA ASP A 362 16.11 -30.68 8.91
C ASP A 362 17.22 -31.62 8.47
N GLY A 363 18.37 -31.58 9.15
CA GLY A 363 19.54 -32.42 8.83
C GLY A 363 19.28 -33.94 8.90
N ARG A 364 18.33 -34.39 9.72
CA ARG A 364 17.92 -35.82 9.77
C ARG A 364 17.12 -36.19 8.53
N MET A 365 16.24 -35.27 8.06
CA MET A 365 15.49 -35.47 6.82
C MET A 365 16.41 -35.45 5.59
N GLN A 366 17.49 -34.63 5.61
CA GLN A 366 18.48 -34.64 4.53
C GLN A 366 19.20 -36.00 4.40
N LYS A 367 19.45 -36.69 5.53
CA LYS A 367 20.04 -38.04 5.55
C LYS A 367 19.07 -39.14 5.12
N LEU A 368 17.76 -38.96 5.39
CA LEU A 368 16.73 -39.96 5.05
C LEU A 368 16.32 -39.91 3.58
N VAL A 369 16.16 -38.72 3.01
CA VAL A 369 15.72 -38.52 1.62
C VAL A 369 16.91 -38.03 0.81
N ALA A 370 17.31 -38.81 -0.18
CA ALA A 370 18.42 -38.46 -1.07
C ALA A 370 18.15 -37.14 -1.81
N LYS A 371 19.19 -36.34 -2.01
CA LYS A 371 19.13 -34.99 -2.61
C LYS A 371 18.49 -35.00 -3.99
N GLU A 372 18.71 -36.05 -4.80
CA GLU A 372 18.18 -36.20 -6.15
C GLU A 372 16.66 -36.41 -6.17
N LYS A 373 16.08 -36.82 -5.02
CA LYS A 373 14.63 -37.03 -4.85
C LYS A 373 13.93 -35.86 -4.18
N GLU A 374 14.69 -34.84 -3.74
CA GLU A 374 14.16 -33.65 -3.10
C GLU A 374 14.12 -32.48 -4.10
N PRO A 375 12.96 -32.08 -4.58
CA PRO A 375 12.87 -31.00 -5.56
C PRO A 375 13.12 -29.60 -4.96
N ILE A 376 13.01 -29.44 -3.63
CA ILE A 376 13.11 -28.13 -2.96
C ILE A 376 14.53 -27.87 -2.46
N THR A 377 15.12 -26.78 -2.93
CA THR A 377 16.29 -26.16 -2.31
C THR A 377 15.78 -25.10 -1.33
N PRO A 378 15.95 -25.32 -0.02
CA PRO A 378 15.37 -24.42 0.97
C PRO A 378 15.95 -23.00 0.90
N PHE A 379 15.16 -22.02 1.35
CA PHE A 379 15.55 -20.61 1.34
C PHE A 379 16.84 -20.32 2.10
N ILE A 380 17.11 -21.05 3.20
CA ILE A 380 18.34 -20.93 3.96
C ILE A 380 19.60 -21.20 3.11
N ASP A 381 19.52 -22.07 2.10
CA ASP A 381 20.65 -22.38 1.20
C ASP A 381 20.88 -21.29 0.14
N ARG A 382 19.87 -20.42 -0.08
CA ARG A 382 19.87 -19.37 -1.11
C ARG A 382 20.01 -17.97 -0.56
N VAL A 383 19.65 -17.74 0.70
CA VAL A 383 19.56 -16.38 1.25
C VAL A 383 20.88 -15.62 1.17
N LYS A 384 22.00 -16.30 1.39
CA LYS A 384 23.33 -15.68 1.27
C LYS A 384 23.69 -15.37 -0.19
N GLU A 385 23.39 -16.29 -1.09
CA GLU A 385 23.59 -16.09 -2.54
C GLU A 385 22.74 -14.95 -3.10
N LEU A 386 21.50 -14.80 -2.62
CA LEU A 386 20.64 -13.66 -2.98
C LEU A 386 21.24 -12.32 -2.56
N TYR A 387 21.90 -12.28 -1.41
CA TYR A 387 22.60 -11.07 -0.97
C TYR A 387 23.90 -10.85 -1.75
N ASP A 388 24.77 -11.84 -1.81
CA ASP A 388 26.12 -11.70 -2.39
C ASP A 388 26.07 -11.41 -3.91
N ASN A 389 25.16 -12.05 -4.65
CA ASN A 389 25.09 -11.95 -6.11
C ASN A 389 24.09 -10.91 -6.62
N PHE A 390 23.03 -10.61 -5.85
CA PHE A 390 21.94 -9.73 -6.30
C PHE A 390 21.71 -8.53 -5.37
N GLY A 391 22.45 -8.45 -4.26
CA GLY A 391 22.34 -7.34 -3.29
C GLY A 391 21.02 -7.34 -2.52
N ILE A 392 20.28 -8.46 -2.50
CA ILE A 392 18.97 -8.57 -1.87
C ILE A 392 19.11 -8.91 -0.40
N SER A 393 18.82 -7.98 0.46
CA SER A 393 18.82 -8.16 1.91
C SER A 393 17.58 -8.90 2.39
N THR A 394 17.69 -9.56 3.53
CA THR A 394 16.57 -10.28 4.13
C THR A 394 16.46 -9.97 5.62
N ILE A 395 15.26 -9.62 6.09
CA ILE A 395 14.91 -9.60 7.51
C ILE A 395 13.94 -10.76 7.74
N LEU A 396 14.32 -11.70 8.59
CA LEU A 396 13.62 -12.95 8.80
C LEU A 396 13.29 -13.16 10.27
N ILE A 397 12.00 -13.39 10.58
CA ILE A 397 11.61 -13.94 11.89
C ILE A 397 11.84 -15.43 11.88
N VAL A 398 12.55 -15.91 12.91
CA VAL A 398 12.79 -17.34 13.16
C VAL A 398 12.33 -17.68 14.59
N GLY A 399 11.41 -18.61 14.69
CA GLY A 399 10.88 -19.08 15.97
C GLY A 399 11.48 -20.39 16.45
N GLY A 400 11.81 -21.30 15.52
CA GLY A 400 12.22 -22.66 15.86
C GLY A 400 13.50 -23.16 15.20
N SER A 401 14.04 -22.45 14.20
CA SER A 401 15.10 -22.96 13.34
C SER A 401 16.45 -22.28 13.60
N GLY A 402 17.26 -22.88 14.49
CA GLY A 402 18.60 -22.38 14.84
C GLY A 402 19.62 -22.43 13.69
N ASP A 403 19.39 -23.24 12.67
CA ASP A 403 20.31 -23.39 11.51
C ASP A 403 20.52 -22.06 10.75
N TYR A 404 19.59 -21.13 10.85
CA TYR A 404 19.75 -19.80 10.26
C TYR A 404 20.86 -18.97 10.89
N PHE A 405 21.37 -19.35 12.08
CA PHE A 405 22.53 -18.66 12.69
C PHE A 405 23.80 -18.78 11.85
N ASP A 406 23.93 -19.86 11.07
CA ASP A 406 25.09 -20.08 10.19
C ASP A 406 25.17 -19.06 9.03
N VAL A 407 24.04 -18.54 8.58
CA VAL A 407 23.96 -17.64 7.42
C VAL A 407 23.71 -16.18 7.81
N ALA A 408 23.41 -15.91 9.08
CA ALA A 408 23.05 -14.59 9.55
C ALA A 408 24.24 -13.65 9.72
N ASP A 409 24.12 -12.43 9.22
CA ASP A 409 25.07 -11.35 9.55
C ASP A 409 24.76 -10.74 10.92
N ARG A 410 23.46 -10.70 11.30
CA ARG A 410 22.96 -10.13 12.56
C ARG A 410 21.84 -10.96 13.13
N VAL A 411 21.84 -11.05 14.46
CA VAL A 411 20.76 -11.72 15.20
C VAL A 411 20.26 -10.77 16.30
N ILE A 412 18.99 -10.38 16.18
CA ILE A 412 18.28 -9.51 17.12
C ILE A 412 17.31 -10.40 17.91
N MET A 413 17.48 -10.48 19.22
CA MET A 413 16.54 -11.19 20.09
C MET A 413 15.53 -10.20 20.67
N MET A 414 14.25 -10.49 20.47
CA MET A 414 13.19 -9.76 21.16
C MET A 414 12.96 -10.39 22.53
N ASP A 415 13.13 -9.61 23.58
CA ASP A 415 12.87 -10.01 24.95
C ASP A 415 11.96 -8.98 25.63
N GLU A 416 10.75 -9.40 25.99
CA GLU A 416 9.72 -8.51 26.55
C GLU A 416 9.55 -7.19 25.78
N TYR A 417 9.52 -7.28 24.44
CA TYR A 417 9.39 -6.17 23.47
C TYR A 417 10.64 -5.29 23.29
N ILE A 418 11.76 -5.63 23.94
CA ILE A 418 13.04 -4.93 23.82
C ILE A 418 13.97 -5.73 22.92
N PRO A 419 14.55 -5.14 21.88
CA PRO A 419 15.53 -5.81 21.03
C PRO A 419 16.89 -5.84 21.70
N LEU A 420 17.56 -7.00 21.63
CA LEU A 420 18.91 -7.23 22.13
C LEU A 420 19.80 -7.74 21.00
N ASN A 421 21.04 -7.28 20.93
CA ASN A 421 22.02 -7.85 20.02
C ASN A 421 22.56 -9.16 20.61
N VAL A 422 22.30 -10.27 19.94
CA VAL A 422 22.79 -11.60 20.33
C VAL A 422 23.61 -12.25 19.22
N THR A 423 24.14 -11.49 18.28
CA THR A 423 24.84 -11.98 17.09
C THR A 423 26.02 -12.89 17.46
N GLU A 424 26.91 -12.45 18.36
CA GLU A 424 28.07 -13.24 18.77
C GLU A 424 27.66 -14.51 19.53
N LYS A 425 26.63 -14.41 20.37
CA LYS A 425 26.07 -15.58 21.07
C LYS A 425 25.50 -16.61 20.09
N ALA A 426 24.77 -16.17 19.09
CA ALA A 426 24.20 -17.04 18.05
C ALA A 426 25.31 -17.73 17.22
N LYS A 427 26.34 -16.98 16.80
CA LYS A 427 27.50 -17.53 16.10
C LYS A 427 28.28 -18.55 16.92
N ASN A 428 28.47 -18.32 18.21
CA ASN A 428 29.13 -19.26 19.11
C ASN A 428 28.31 -20.56 19.25
N ILE A 429 26.97 -20.48 19.34
CA ILE A 429 26.10 -21.64 19.34
C ILE A 429 26.23 -22.43 18.03
N ALA A 430 26.13 -21.75 16.88
CA ALA A 430 26.28 -22.38 15.56
C ALA A 430 27.62 -23.09 15.41
N ASN A 431 28.73 -22.49 15.88
CA ASN A 431 30.08 -23.07 15.81
C ASN A 431 30.26 -24.27 16.75
N SER A 432 29.52 -24.32 17.86
CA SER A 432 29.62 -25.42 18.84
C SER A 432 28.77 -26.65 18.46
N ASP A 433 27.81 -26.50 17.54
CA ASP A 433 26.94 -27.60 17.09
C ASP A 433 27.71 -28.51 16.12
N LYS A 434 27.85 -29.79 16.49
CA LYS A 434 28.49 -30.82 15.65
C LYS A 434 27.54 -31.41 14.60
N SER A 435 26.26 -31.14 14.69
CA SER A 435 25.24 -31.67 13.76
C SER A 435 25.08 -30.78 12.53
N LYS A 436 26.19 -30.33 11.94
CA LYS A 436 26.15 -29.41 10.79
C LYS A 436 25.32 -29.97 9.66
N ARG A 437 24.35 -29.18 9.27
CA ARG A 437 23.58 -29.34 8.06
C ARG A 437 24.52 -29.23 6.84
N GLU A 438 24.31 -30.05 5.82
CA GLU A 438 25.02 -29.91 4.55
C GLU A 438 24.32 -28.86 3.68
N PHE A 439 25.05 -27.80 3.33
CA PHE A 439 24.54 -26.80 2.39
C PHE A 439 24.59 -27.33 0.96
N SER A 440 23.55 -27.02 0.19
CA SER A 440 23.41 -27.43 -1.20
C SER A 440 24.32 -26.58 -2.09
N SER A 441 25.54 -27.06 -2.41
CA SER A 441 26.55 -26.29 -3.15
C SER A 441 26.49 -26.41 -4.68
N ASN A 442 25.67 -27.27 -5.25
CA ASN A 442 25.87 -27.71 -6.65
C ASN A 442 25.10 -26.94 -7.73
N ASP A 443 24.12 -26.10 -7.37
CA ASP A 443 23.37 -25.29 -8.35
C ASP A 443 23.27 -23.86 -7.86
N SER A 444 24.03 -22.95 -8.48
CA SER A 444 23.91 -21.52 -8.18
C SER A 444 22.55 -20.97 -8.64
N PHE A 445 22.06 -19.96 -7.94
CA PHE A 445 20.88 -19.21 -8.36
C PHE A 445 21.19 -18.44 -9.65
N LYS A 446 20.65 -18.92 -10.77
CA LYS A 446 20.98 -18.41 -12.12
C LYS A 446 20.29 -17.09 -12.49
N GLY A 447 19.59 -16.46 -11.56
CA GLY A 447 18.87 -15.20 -11.77
C GLY A 447 17.39 -15.40 -12.12
N ILE A 448 16.73 -14.31 -12.43
CA ILE A 448 15.29 -14.22 -12.66
C ILE A 448 15.02 -13.95 -14.14
N THR A 449 14.02 -14.60 -14.69
CA THR A 449 13.53 -14.36 -16.06
C THR A 449 12.60 -13.16 -16.05
N GLN A 450 12.86 -12.19 -16.91
CA GLN A 450 11.96 -11.06 -17.17
C GLN A 450 10.82 -11.52 -18.08
N ARG A 451 9.58 -11.34 -17.65
CA ARG A 451 8.39 -11.88 -18.32
C ARG A 451 7.63 -10.82 -19.11
N ILE A 452 7.23 -11.17 -20.34
CA ILE A 452 6.49 -10.27 -21.25
C ILE A 452 5.02 -10.69 -21.30
N PRO A 453 4.08 -9.86 -20.86
CA PRO A 453 2.66 -10.17 -20.85
C PRO A 453 2.04 -10.09 -22.25
N LEU A 454 1.09 -11.01 -22.54
CA LEU A 454 0.39 -11.08 -23.82
C LEU A 454 -0.95 -10.34 -23.77
N LYS A 455 -1.29 -9.62 -24.84
CA LYS A 455 -2.56 -8.85 -24.98
C LYS A 455 -3.80 -9.69 -24.78
N ARG A 456 -3.78 -10.94 -25.26
CA ARG A 456 -4.90 -11.89 -25.13
C ARG A 456 -5.31 -12.13 -23.67
N SER A 457 -4.40 -11.96 -22.69
CA SER A 457 -4.70 -12.09 -21.26
C SER A 457 -5.72 -11.07 -20.79
N PHE A 458 -5.67 -9.86 -21.36
CA PHE A 458 -6.38 -8.68 -20.85
C PHE A 458 -7.61 -8.31 -21.69
N SER A 459 -8.10 -9.23 -22.56
CA SER A 459 -9.34 -9.01 -23.31
C SER A 459 -10.56 -9.06 -22.38
N LEU A 460 -11.46 -8.09 -22.53
CA LEU A 460 -12.79 -8.09 -21.91
C LEU A 460 -13.81 -8.46 -22.98
N SER A 461 -14.64 -9.46 -22.70
CA SER A 461 -15.54 -10.07 -23.70
C SER A 461 -16.89 -9.36 -23.86
N GLY A 462 -17.29 -8.52 -22.90
CA GLY A 462 -18.60 -7.87 -22.88
C GLY A 462 -18.48 -6.35 -22.78
N LYS A 463 -19.45 -5.62 -23.37
CA LYS A 463 -19.55 -4.16 -23.25
C LYS A 463 -19.74 -3.69 -21.79
N GLU A 464 -20.25 -4.55 -20.92
CA GLU A 464 -20.47 -4.28 -19.49
C GLU A 464 -19.31 -4.76 -18.61
N ASP A 465 -18.37 -5.52 -19.15
CA ASP A 465 -17.22 -5.99 -18.40
C ASP A 465 -16.32 -4.81 -18.02
N ARG A 466 -16.09 -4.64 -16.73
CA ARG A 466 -15.30 -3.55 -16.15
C ARG A 466 -14.25 -4.11 -15.19
N ILE A 467 -13.21 -3.34 -14.97
CA ILE A 467 -12.24 -3.62 -13.91
C ILE A 467 -12.66 -2.81 -12.69
N LYS A 468 -12.91 -3.47 -11.55
CA LYS A 468 -13.42 -2.82 -10.33
C LYS A 468 -12.79 -3.45 -9.09
N ALA A 469 -12.36 -2.64 -8.16
CA ALA A 469 -12.04 -3.10 -6.81
C ALA A 469 -13.30 -3.36 -5.99
N LYS A 470 -13.22 -4.35 -5.08
CA LYS A 470 -14.23 -4.62 -4.06
C LYS A 470 -13.55 -4.80 -2.71
N GLY A 471 -13.59 -3.75 -1.89
CA GLY A 471 -12.83 -3.69 -0.64
C GLY A 471 -11.32 -3.64 -0.87
N LYS A 472 -10.54 -4.05 0.12
CA LYS A 472 -9.08 -3.98 0.09
C LYS A 472 -8.42 -5.13 -0.66
N TYR A 473 -9.07 -6.28 -0.75
CA TYR A 473 -8.42 -7.53 -1.11
C TYR A 473 -8.92 -8.19 -2.40
N SER A 474 -9.83 -7.55 -3.14
CA SER A 474 -10.40 -8.15 -4.35
C SER A 474 -10.52 -7.17 -5.49
N ILE A 475 -10.15 -7.61 -6.69
CA ILE A 475 -10.34 -6.88 -7.94
C ILE A 475 -11.13 -7.79 -8.89
N PHE A 476 -12.22 -7.28 -9.45
CA PHE A 476 -12.95 -7.93 -10.52
C PHE A 476 -12.43 -7.42 -11.86
N TYR A 477 -11.83 -8.32 -12.63
CA TYR A 477 -11.44 -8.09 -14.01
C TYR A 477 -12.48 -8.75 -14.93
N GLY A 478 -13.48 -7.99 -15.34
CA GLY A 478 -14.69 -8.56 -15.96
C GLY A 478 -15.39 -9.51 -14.98
N LYS A 479 -15.45 -10.79 -15.31
CA LYS A 479 -16.05 -11.84 -14.46
C LYS A 479 -15.05 -12.54 -13.54
N GLU A 480 -13.75 -12.35 -13.77
CA GLU A 480 -12.69 -12.98 -12.98
C GLU A 480 -12.43 -12.18 -11.70
N MET A 481 -12.34 -12.86 -10.58
CA MET A 481 -11.93 -12.27 -9.31
C MET A 481 -10.42 -12.50 -9.11
N ILE A 482 -9.70 -11.43 -8.91
CA ILE A 482 -8.29 -11.43 -8.51
C ILE A 482 -8.26 -11.25 -6.99
N ASP A 483 -7.83 -12.30 -6.30
CA ASP A 483 -7.60 -12.25 -4.85
C ASP A 483 -6.20 -11.70 -4.58
N ILE A 484 -6.14 -10.60 -3.86
CA ILE A 484 -4.91 -9.91 -3.44
C ILE A 484 -4.77 -9.86 -1.93
N SER A 485 -5.47 -10.73 -1.19
CA SER A 485 -5.40 -10.80 0.27
C SER A 485 -4.00 -11.16 0.80
N GLY A 486 -3.19 -11.84 -0.01
CA GLY A 486 -1.79 -12.11 0.28
C GLY A 486 -0.86 -10.89 0.24
N LEU A 487 -1.32 -9.74 -0.29
CA LEU A 487 -0.53 -8.50 -0.34
C LEU A 487 -0.68 -7.71 0.97
N GLU A 488 0.03 -8.16 2.00
CA GLU A 488 -0.11 -7.63 3.37
C GLU A 488 0.26 -6.16 3.51
N GLN A 489 1.05 -5.61 2.59
CA GLN A 489 1.49 -4.21 2.59
C GLN A 489 0.49 -3.24 1.98
N LEU A 490 -0.62 -3.70 1.38
CA LEU A 490 -1.75 -2.85 1.07
C LEU A 490 -2.39 -2.32 2.37
N VAL A 491 -2.49 -1.01 2.49
CA VAL A 491 -3.00 -0.34 3.70
C VAL A 491 -4.42 0.18 3.53
N ASP A 492 -4.84 0.46 2.28
CA ASP A 492 -6.07 1.21 2.00
C ASP A 492 -6.85 0.62 0.81
N ASN A 493 -8.19 0.65 0.90
CA ASN A 493 -9.07 0.28 -0.21
C ASN A 493 -8.81 1.12 -1.46
N SER A 494 -8.40 2.37 -1.28
CA SER A 494 -8.14 3.29 -2.38
C SER A 494 -6.89 2.91 -3.18
N GLN A 495 -5.92 2.17 -2.56
CA GLN A 495 -4.83 1.56 -3.31
C GLN A 495 -5.34 0.43 -4.22
N THR A 496 -6.27 -0.39 -3.75
CA THR A 496 -6.90 -1.44 -4.57
C THR A 496 -7.70 -0.83 -5.73
N ASN A 497 -8.40 0.29 -5.48
CA ASN A 497 -9.02 1.08 -6.56
C ASN A 497 -7.95 1.59 -7.54
N GLY A 498 -6.82 2.08 -7.05
CA GLY A 498 -5.67 2.50 -7.85
C GLY A 498 -5.16 1.38 -8.74
N ILE A 499 -4.91 0.17 -8.18
CA ILE A 499 -4.49 -1.01 -8.94
C ILE A 499 -5.50 -1.33 -10.05
N ALA A 500 -6.80 -1.33 -9.75
CA ALA A 500 -7.83 -1.63 -10.74
C ALA A 500 -7.81 -0.65 -11.92
N VAL A 501 -7.65 0.64 -11.65
CA VAL A 501 -7.54 1.68 -12.70
C VAL A 501 -6.20 1.57 -13.45
N MET A 502 -5.10 1.27 -12.75
CA MET A 502 -3.80 1.02 -13.37
C MET A 502 -3.83 -0.20 -14.30
N MET A 503 -4.55 -1.28 -13.93
CA MET A 503 -4.74 -2.45 -14.81
C MET A 503 -5.52 -2.09 -16.09
N ASP A 504 -6.53 -1.22 -15.98
CA ASP A 504 -7.25 -0.74 -17.16
C ASP A 504 -6.37 0.15 -18.05
N TYR A 505 -5.59 1.04 -17.44
CA TYR A 505 -4.61 1.88 -18.14
C TYR A 505 -3.51 1.03 -18.79
N PHE A 506 -2.96 0.04 -18.06
CA PHE A 506 -1.98 -0.91 -18.56
C PHE A 506 -2.48 -1.59 -19.84
N ARG A 507 -3.66 -2.19 -19.78
CA ARG A 507 -4.30 -2.87 -20.93
C ARG A 507 -4.46 -1.96 -22.15
N ASN A 508 -4.93 -0.72 -21.94
CA ASN A 508 -5.33 0.17 -23.03
C ASN A 508 -4.19 1.01 -23.61
N LYS A 509 -3.12 1.27 -22.82
CA LYS A 509 -2.12 2.28 -23.16
C LYS A 509 -0.67 1.81 -23.15
N VAL A 510 -0.36 0.73 -22.40
CA VAL A 510 1.03 0.34 -22.16
C VAL A 510 1.35 -1.03 -22.75
N LEU A 511 0.43 -1.96 -22.71
CA LEU A 511 0.63 -3.36 -23.12
C LEU A 511 0.89 -3.46 -24.64
N ASP A 512 2.14 -3.76 -25.01
CA ASP A 512 2.61 -3.82 -26.41
C ASP A 512 3.21 -5.19 -26.82
N GLU A 513 3.31 -6.15 -25.87
CA GLU A 513 3.95 -7.47 -26.02
C GLU A 513 5.46 -7.42 -26.28
N LYS A 514 6.10 -6.30 -25.92
CA LYS A 514 7.55 -6.07 -26.02
C LYS A 514 8.15 -5.75 -24.66
N LEU A 515 7.47 -4.93 -23.87
CA LEU A 515 7.89 -4.57 -22.52
C LEU A 515 7.67 -5.73 -21.57
N THR A 516 8.62 -5.93 -20.67
CA THR A 516 8.47 -6.83 -19.53
C THR A 516 7.43 -6.29 -18.56
N LEU A 517 6.94 -7.13 -17.63
CA LEU A 517 6.02 -6.69 -16.57
C LEU A 517 6.60 -5.54 -15.75
N SER A 518 7.89 -5.62 -15.43
CA SER A 518 8.62 -4.60 -14.67
C SER A 518 8.71 -3.27 -15.43
N GLU A 519 9.16 -3.31 -16.69
CA GLU A 519 9.28 -2.11 -17.56
C GLU A 519 7.92 -1.46 -17.85
N ALA A 520 6.89 -2.28 -18.06
CA ALA A 520 5.54 -1.78 -18.28
C ALA A 520 4.98 -1.07 -17.02
N ALA A 521 5.27 -1.61 -15.84
CA ALA A 521 4.95 -0.94 -14.59
C ALA A 521 5.71 0.40 -14.48
N ASP A 522 7.03 0.42 -14.70
CA ASP A 522 7.84 1.64 -14.64
C ASP A 522 7.27 2.73 -15.55
N ARG A 523 6.86 2.37 -16.77
CA ARG A 523 6.23 3.31 -17.70
C ARG A 523 4.93 3.93 -17.18
N ILE A 524 4.13 3.16 -16.41
CA ILE A 524 2.91 3.67 -15.76
C ILE A 524 3.30 4.67 -14.65
N TYR A 525 4.27 4.30 -13.81
CA TYR A 525 4.72 5.17 -12.71
C TYR A 525 5.39 6.46 -13.21
N GLU A 526 6.16 6.41 -14.29
CA GLU A 526 6.70 7.60 -14.98
C GLU A 526 5.58 8.52 -15.49
N HIS A 527 4.54 7.93 -16.10
CA HIS A 527 3.37 8.70 -16.54
C HIS A 527 2.66 9.37 -15.36
N ILE A 528 2.40 8.62 -14.28
CA ILE A 528 1.75 9.16 -13.07
C ILE A 528 2.61 10.26 -12.43
N SER A 529 3.90 10.06 -12.33
CA SER A 529 4.83 11.08 -11.79
C SER A 529 4.77 12.40 -12.58
N LYS A 530 4.62 12.32 -13.90
CA LYS A 530 4.58 13.50 -14.77
C LYS A 530 3.21 14.18 -14.83
N PHE A 531 2.13 13.41 -14.83
CA PHE A 531 0.78 13.91 -15.11
C PHE A 531 -0.19 13.79 -13.92
N GLY A 532 0.21 13.15 -12.83
CA GLY A 532 -0.59 12.89 -11.63
C GLY A 532 -1.39 11.59 -11.72
N LEU A 533 -1.78 11.05 -10.56
CA LEU A 533 -2.49 9.78 -10.43
C LEU A 533 -3.85 9.77 -11.17
N ASP A 534 -4.55 10.90 -11.21
CA ASP A 534 -5.86 10.98 -11.88
C ASP A 534 -5.77 10.94 -13.43
N SER A 535 -4.58 11.11 -14.01
CA SER A 535 -4.35 11.05 -15.46
C SER A 535 -4.57 9.65 -16.06
N ILE A 536 -4.45 8.61 -15.25
CA ILE A 536 -4.71 7.22 -15.68
C ILE A 536 -6.19 6.83 -15.64
N SER A 537 -7.04 7.67 -15.03
CA SER A 537 -8.48 7.42 -14.97
C SER A 537 -9.13 7.68 -16.34
N PRO A 538 -10.05 6.81 -16.81
CA PRO A 538 -10.82 7.07 -18.02
C PRO A 538 -11.88 8.17 -17.83
N TYR A 539 -12.06 8.65 -16.60
CA TYR A 539 -13.08 9.63 -16.25
C TYR A 539 -12.46 10.97 -15.84
N THR A 540 -13.01 12.07 -16.32
CA THR A 540 -12.62 13.40 -15.90
C THR A 540 -13.28 13.76 -14.56
N GLY A 541 -12.49 14.30 -13.62
CA GLY A 541 -13.00 14.79 -12.34
C GLY A 541 -13.25 13.73 -11.26
N HIS A 542 -13.39 12.48 -11.60
CA HIS A 542 -13.53 11.34 -10.69
C HIS A 542 -12.84 10.11 -11.27
N PRO A 543 -12.53 9.07 -10.44
CA PRO A 543 -12.88 8.93 -9.02
C PRO A 543 -12.03 9.78 -8.07
N GLY A 544 -12.58 10.07 -6.88
CA GLY A 544 -11.90 10.74 -5.75
C GLY A 544 -11.34 9.78 -4.70
N ASN A 545 -11.36 8.49 -4.98
CA ASN A 545 -10.99 7.42 -4.06
C ASN A 545 -9.88 6.51 -4.62
N LEU A 546 -8.93 7.09 -5.36
CA LEU A 546 -7.70 6.41 -5.75
C LEU A 546 -6.58 6.82 -4.80
N ALA A 547 -5.76 5.84 -4.39
CA ALA A 547 -4.46 6.07 -3.79
C ALA A 547 -3.41 5.30 -4.61
N LEU A 548 -2.22 5.87 -4.75
CA LEU A 548 -1.13 5.27 -5.49
C LEU A 548 -0.61 4.02 -4.73
N PRO A 549 -0.73 2.80 -5.30
CA PRO A 549 -0.05 1.63 -4.77
C PRO A 549 1.45 1.72 -5.08
N ARG A 550 2.30 0.93 -4.43
CA ARG A 550 3.69 0.77 -4.88
C ARG A 550 3.74 -0.17 -6.10
N LYS A 551 4.84 -0.09 -6.85
CA LYS A 551 5.10 -0.97 -8.00
C LYS A 551 4.95 -2.45 -7.63
N GLN A 552 5.43 -2.82 -6.44
CA GLN A 552 5.38 -4.18 -5.92
C GLN A 552 3.95 -4.72 -5.82
N GLU A 553 3.02 -3.95 -5.25
CA GLU A 553 1.62 -4.38 -5.13
C GLU A 553 0.92 -4.43 -6.50
N PHE A 554 1.20 -3.48 -7.39
CA PHE A 554 0.64 -3.49 -8.74
C PHE A 554 1.08 -4.72 -9.53
N CYS A 555 2.39 -5.00 -9.58
CA CYS A 555 2.93 -6.16 -10.28
C CYS A 555 2.46 -7.47 -9.64
N ALA A 556 2.44 -7.54 -8.32
CA ALA A 556 1.95 -8.71 -7.61
C ALA A 556 0.45 -8.98 -7.86
N ALA A 557 -0.36 -7.94 -8.01
CA ALA A 557 -1.78 -8.08 -8.39
C ALA A 557 -1.93 -8.61 -9.83
N LEU A 558 -1.09 -8.15 -10.78
CA LEU A 558 -1.06 -8.70 -12.14
C LEU A 558 -0.74 -10.20 -12.14
N ASN A 559 0.21 -10.64 -11.31
CA ASN A 559 0.58 -12.05 -11.20
C ASN A 559 -0.54 -12.93 -10.61
N ARG A 560 -1.45 -12.37 -9.84
CA ARG A 560 -2.59 -13.10 -9.29
C ARG A 560 -3.79 -13.15 -10.22
N TYR A 561 -3.68 -12.54 -11.41
CA TYR A 561 -4.70 -12.63 -12.45
C TYR A 561 -4.61 -13.99 -13.17
N ARG A 562 -5.58 -14.90 -12.92
CA ARG A 562 -5.55 -16.28 -13.39
C ARG A 562 -5.50 -16.43 -14.92
N LYS A 563 -5.95 -15.41 -15.66
CA LYS A 563 -5.87 -15.41 -17.13
C LYS A 563 -4.60 -14.77 -17.68
N LEU A 564 -3.68 -14.34 -16.81
CA LEU A 564 -2.39 -13.85 -17.25
C LEU A 564 -1.72 -14.91 -18.14
N LYS A 565 -1.24 -14.49 -19.32
CA LYS A 565 -0.41 -15.29 -20.22
C LYS A 565 0.85 -14.51 -20.55
N ILE A 566 1.95 -15.21 -20.47
CA ILE A 566 3.30 -14.71 -20.71
C ILE A 566 3.80 -15.28 -22.04
N LYS A 567 4.63 -14.51 -22.73
CA LYS A 567 5.25 -14.88 -24.01
C LYS A 567 6.21 -16.06 -23.85
#